data_60f888e3da63a48ebb94658dcee0da6b
#
_entry.id   60f888e3da63a48ebb94658dcee0da6b
#
_cell.length_a   1.000
_cell.length_b   1.000
_cell.length_c   1.000
_cell.angle_alpha   90.00
_cell.angle_beta   90.00
_cell.angle_gamma   90.00
#
_symmetry.space_group_name_H-M   'P 1'
#
loop_
_entity.id
_entity.type
_entity.pdbx_description
1 polymer ?
#
loop_
_entity_poly.entity_id
_entity_poly.type
_entity_poly.pdbx_seq_one_letter_code
_entity_poly.pdbx_strand_id
1 'polypeptide(L)'
;MRKLYVSILSMAMIAAFACGGGESPPESESASAVDHGMGTVLRVDPAFDAIVPADYKIEKLGDGMVFTEGPVWVREGGPYLLFSDVRGNAIYRWAPGGPVTPFIQPVFEGGVGSNGLTLDSQGRLMICEHGKRQISRLALPKEGERETVVGKYEGKRLNSPNDLVYKSDGWLYFTDPPYGLAKLEEDPERDLDFNGIFRLSPDEKTLELLNRDQTRPNGIGFSPDEKTLYVANSDNAKKLWMAYDVTDDGKLENGRMFYDVTSETVEGLPDGLKLDKNGNLYGTGPGGVWVFSPDGKHLGTIQPEQVPANVAWGDDGKTLYMTARTGLYRITLNAEGPML
;
A
#
# COMPACT_ATOMS: atom_id res chain seq x y z
N MET A 1 -64.74 -24.65 -28.02
CA MET A 1 -65.24 -25.65 -28.99
C MET A 1 -64.06 -26.37 -29.61
N ARG A 2 -64.14 -27.68 -29.51
CA ARG A 2 -63.49 -28.75 -30.26
C ARG A 2 -61.94 -28.84 -30.29
N LYS A 3 -61.45 -29.82 -29.54
CA LYS A 3 -60.18 -30.56 -29.62
C LYS A 3 -60.06 -31.27 -30.98
N LEU A 4 -58.85 -31.33 -31.48
CA LEU A 4 -58.49 -32.37 -32.44
C LEU A 4 -57.14 -33.02 -32.02
N TYR A 5 -57.22 -34.31 -31.70
CA TYR A 5 -56.07 -35.21 -31.49
C TYR A 5 -55.71 -35.81 -32.79
N VAL A 6 -54.42 -35.90 -33.16
CA VAL A 6 -53.92 -36.77 -34.20
C VAL A 6 -52.82 -37.64 -33.61
N SER A 7 -53.11 -38.92 -33.50
CA SER A 7 -52.17 -39.99 -33.19
C SER A 7 -51.48 -40.45 -34.47
N ILE A 8 -50.17 -40.56 -34.48
CA ILE A 8 -49.43 -41.29 -35.52
C ILE A 8 -48.59 -42.35 -34.85
N LEU A 9 -48.86 -43.56 -35.28
CA LEU A 9 -48.22 -44.84 -34.97
C LEU A 9 -46.86 -44.87 -35.67
N SER A 10 -45.79 -45.19 -35.02
CA SER A 10 -44.50 -45.40 -35.65
C SER A 10 -43.97 -46.80 -35.34
N MET A 11 -43.68 -47.47 -36.40
CA MET A 11 -43.24 -48.87 -36.58
C MET A 11 -41.75 -48.97 -36.14
N ALA A 12 -41.41 -49.92 -35.29
CA ALA A 12 -40.08 -50.31 -34.93
C ALA A 12 -39.38 -51.09 -36.02
N MET A 13 -38.20 -50.65 -36.45
CA MET A 13 -37.25 -51.45 -37.20
C MET A 13 -36.05 -51.74 -36.33
N ILE A 14 -35.83 -52.99 -36.02
CA ILE A 14 -34.62 -53.53 -35.37
C ILE A 14 -33.56 -53.74 -36.44
N ALA A 15 -32.46 -52.99 -36.34
CA ALA A 15 -31.23 -53.32 -37.10
C ALA A 15 -30.12 -53.62 -36.07
N ALA A 16 -29.70 -54.88 -36.08
CA ALA A 16 -28.50 -55.31 -35.36
C ALA A 16 -27.24 -54.84 -36.11
N PHE A 17 -26.34 -54.09 -35.44
CA PHE A 17 -24.99 -53.87 -35.93
C PHE A 17 -23.96 -54.28 -34.89
N ALA A 18 -22.91 -54.89 -35.41
CA ALA A 18 -21.84 -55.62 -34.76
C ALA A 18 -20.94 -54.71 -33.86
N CYS A 19 -20.35 -55.33 -32.83
CA CYS A 19 -19.28 -54.84 -32.03
C CYS A 19 -18.08 -54.37 -32.86
N GLY A 20 -17.77 -53.08 -32.78
CA GLY A 20 -16.48 -52.52 -33.10
C GLY A 20 -15.96 -51.79 -31.85
N GLY A 21 -14.88 -52.28 -31.25
CA GLY A 21 -14.20 -51.64 -30.13
C GLY A 21 -13.62 -50.29 -30.58
N GLY A 22 -14.27 -49.21 -30.17
CA GLY A 22 -13.75 -47.87 -30.28
C GLY A 22 -13.09 -47.50 -28.95
N GLU A 23 -11.78 -47.33 -28.95
CA GLU A 23 -11.08 -46.68 -27.86
C GLU A 23 -11.66 -45.28 -27.65
N SER A 24 -12.12 -45.01 -26.43
CA SER A 24 -12.51 -43.65 -26.00
C SER A 24 -11.29 -42.74 -26.15
N PRO A 25 -11.46 -41.51 -26.69
CA PRO A 25 -10.37 -40.55 -26.66
C PRO A 25 -9.96 -40.28 -25.20
N PRO A 26 -8.67 -40.06 -24.91
CA PRO A 26 -8.25 -39.75 -23.57
C PRO A 26 -9.02 -38.51 -23.09
N GLU A 27 -9.61 -38.61 -21.90
CA GLU A 27 -10.15 -37.45 -21.18
C GLU A 27 -9.03 -36.40 -21.10
N SER A 28 -9.27 -35.23 -21.69
CA SER A 28 -8.41 -34.10 -21.51
C SER A 28 -8.42 -33.81 -20.00
N GLU A 29 -7.32 -34.04 -19.31
CA GLU A 29 -7.11 -33.51 -17.97
C GLU A 29 -7.40 -32.00 -18.03
N SER A 30 -8.51 -31.57 -17.46
CA SER A 30 -8.79 -30.16 -17.23
C SER A 30 -7.72 -29.67 -16.27
N ALA A 31 -6.78 -28.89 -16.78
CA ALA A 31 -5.85 -28.18 -15.92
C ALA A 31 -6.67 -27.49 -14.84
N SER A 32 -6.49 -27.88 -13.58
CA SER A 32 -7.17 -27.27 -12.45
C SER A 32 -6.84 -25.76 -12.49
N ALA A 33 -7.86 -24.91 -12.50
CA ALA A 33 -7.65 -23.47 -12.47
C ALA A 33 -6.80 -23.11 -11.24
N VAL A 34 -5.76 -22.32 -11.45
CA VAL A 34 -4.88 -21.86 -10.36
C VAL A 34 -5.71 -21.04 -9.37
N ASP A 35 -5.65 -21.38 -8.08
CA ASP A 35 -6.29 -20.61 -7.01
C ASP A 35 -5.43 -19.39 -6.68
N HIS A 36 -5.84 -18.22 -7.16
CA HIS A 36 -5.18 -16.94 -6.91
C HIS A 36 -5.54 -16.28 -5.56
N GLY A 37 -6.38 -16.92 -4.74
CA GLY A 37 -6.76 -16.44 -3.40
C GLY A 37 -7.71 -15.26 -3.42
N MET A 38 -7.41 -14.23 -2.60
CA MET A 38 -8.31 -13.11 -2.29
C MET A 38 -8.03 -11.88 -3.16
N GLY A 39 -8.02 -12.08 -4.49
CA GLY A 39 -7.81 -10.98 -5.43
C GLY A 39 -7.30 -11.43 -6.79
N THR A 40 -7.00 -10.47 -7.64
CA THR A 40 -6.55 -10.68 -9.02
C THR A 40 -5.35 -9.79 -9.35
N VAL A 41 -4.75 -9.98 -10.53
CA VAL A 41 -3.79 -9.03 -11.09
C VAL A 41 -4.23 -8.63 -12.50
N LEU A 42 -4.10 -7.35 -12.81
CA LEU A 42 -4.24 -6.82 -14.15
C LEU A 42 -2.84 -6.73 -14.77
N ARG A 43 -2.59 -7.48 -15.84
CA ARG A 43 -1.33 -7.43 -16.60
C ARG A 43 -1.51 -6.46 -17.77
N VAL A 44 -0.71 -5.39 -17.78
CA VAL A 44 -0.78 -4.34 -18.82
C VAL A 44 0.40 -4.47 -19.79
N ASP A 45 1.57 -4.81 -19.26
CA ASP A 45 2.80 -4.97 -20.03
C ASP A 45 3.44 -6.33 -19.75
N PRO A 46 4.05 -7.00 -20.75
CA PRO A 46 4.72 -8.30 -20.56
C PRO A 46 5.84 -8.28 -19.50
N ALA A 47 6.48 -7.13 -19.24
CA ALA A 47 7.49 -7.01 -18.18
C ALA A 47 6.90 -7.28 -16.78
N PHE A 48 5.60 -7.17 -16.59
CA PHE A 48 4.94 -7.50 -15.34
C PHE A 48 5.04 -8.99 -14.98
N ASP A 49 5.18 -9.88 -15.98
CA ASP A 49 5.33 -11.33 -15.78
C ASP A 49 6.64 -11.69 -15.06
N ALA A 50 7.66 -10.85 -15.21
CA ALA A 50 8.91 -11.00 -14.47
C ALA A 50 8.78 -10.62 -12.98
N ILE A 51 7.76 -9.82 -12.63
CA ILE A 51 7.49 -9.31 -11.29
C ILE A 51 6.50 -10.21 -10.55
N VAL A 52 5.36 -10.51 -11.19
CA VAL A 52 4.28 -11.29 -10.58
C VAL A 52 4.24 -12.69 -11.24
N PRO A 53 4.59 -13.77 -10.51
CA PRO A 53 4.56 -15.12 -11.05
C PRO A 53 3.16 -15.50 -11.53
N ALA A 54 3.07 -16.46 -12.44
CA ALA A 54 1.78 -16.90 -13.02
C ALA A 54 0.89 -17.59 -11.97
N ASP A 55 1.49 -18.25 -11.01
CA ASP A 55 0.85 -18.99 -9.91
C ASP A 55 0.76 -18.15 -8.61
N TYR A 56 0.79 -16.82 -8.73
CA TYR A 56 0.67 -15.91 -7.57
C TYR A 56 -0.55 -16.25 -6.71
N LYS A 57 -0.45 -15.93 -5.43
CA LYS A 57 -1.58 -16.01 -4.49
C LYS A 57 -1.63 -14.75 -3.64
N ILE A 58 -2.80 -14.10 -3.63
CA ILE A 58 -3.09 -13.00 -2.71
C ILE A 58 -3.75 -13.61 -1.47
N GLU A 59 -3.11 -13.51 -0.32
CA GLU A 59 -3.60 -14.06 0.93
C GLU A 59 -4.11 -12.94 1.85
N LYS A 60 -5.27 -13.15 2.46
CA LYS A 60 -5.81 -12.30 3.53
C LYS A 60 -5.30 -12.81 4.85
N LEU A 61 -4.56 -12.00 5.59
CA LEU A 61 -3.91 -12.35 6.85
C LEU A 61 -4.73 -11.95 8.08
N GLY A 62 -5.61 -10.96 7.92
CA GLY A 62 -6.49 -10.46 8.97
C GLY A 62 -7.56 -9.52 8.43
N ASP A 63 -8.61 -9.30 9.22
CA ASP A 63 -9.73 -8.42 8.91
C ASP A 63 -10.36 -7.88 10.19
N GLY A 64 -11.32 -6.95 10.07
CA GLY A 64 -12.09 -6.41 11.18
C GLY A 64 -11.54 -5.13 11.80
N MET A 65 -10.49 -4.54 11.22
CA MET A 65 -10.02 -3.19 11.53
C MET A 65 -11.00 -2.14 10.92
N VAL A 66 -10.72 -0.85 11.13
CA VAL A 66 -11.57 0.24 10.59
C VAL A 66 -10.97 0.84 9.33
N PHE A 67 -9.67 1.18 9.35
CA PHE A 67 -8.93 1.67 8.18
C PHE A 67 -7.44 1.43 8.38
N THR A 68 -6.93 0.42 7.71
CA THR A 68 -5.54 -0.05 7.86
C THR A 68 -4.58 0.73 6.99
N GLU A 69 -3.42 1.07 7.56
CA GLU A 69 -2.40 1.94 6.99
C GLU A 69 -0.99 1.62 7.50
N GLY A 70 0.01 2.30 6.94
CA GLY A 70 1.36 2.43 7.44
C GLY A 70 2.05 1.13 7.81
N PRO A 71 2.11 0.11 6.95
CA PRO A 71 2.75 -1.15 7.30
C PRO A 71 4.28 -1.01 7.36
N VAL A 72 4.91 -1.65 8.34
CA VAL A 72 6.36 -1.77 8.46
C VAL A 72 6.76 -3.15 8.96
N TRP A 73 7.78 -3.74 8.34
CA TRP A 73 8.31 -5.03 8.73
C TRP A 73 9.42 -4.89 9.77
N VAL A 74 9.30 -5.59 10.88
CA VAL A 74 10.27 -5.60 11.98
C VAL A 74 10.95 -6.96 12.06
N ARG A 75 12.29 -6.98 12.08
CA ARG A 75 13.09 -8.22 12.15
C ARG A 75 13.58 -8.55 13.54
N GLU A 76 13.95 -7.54 14.31
CA GLU A 76 14.46 -7.73 15.65
C GLU A 76 13.38 -8.24 16.60
N GLY A 77 13.73 -9.20 17.46
CA GLY A 77 12.80 -9.83 18.38
C GLY A 77 11.86 -10.87 17.75
N GLY A 78 12.20 -11.37 16.54
CA GLY A 78 11.41 -12.29 15.71
C GLY A 78 10.61 -11.50 14.65
N PRO A 79 10.51 -12.03 13.42
CA PRO A 79 9.92 -11.27 12.31
C PRO A 79 8.42 -11.04 12.51
N TYR A 80 7.96 -9.80 12.35
CA TYR A 80 6.56 -9.42 12.40
C TYR A 80 6.29 -8.11 11.64
N LEU A 81 5.04 -7.93 11.24
CA LEU A 81 4.54 -6.69 10.66
C LEU A 81 3.84 -5.86 11.73
N LEU A 82 4.15 -4.57 11.79
CA LEU A 82 3.33 -3.56 12.45
C LEU A 82 2.57 -2.78 11.39
N PHE A 83 1.33 -2.37 11.70
CA PHE A 83 0.54 -1.50 10.84
C PHE A 83 -0.48 -0.72 11.66
N SER A 84 -0.85 0.44 11.18
CA SER A 84 -1.82 1.32 11.82
C SER A 84 -3.25 0.95 11.47
N ASP A 85 -4.17 1.11 12.42
CA ASP A 85 -5.59 1.31 12.18
C ASP A 85 -5.92 2.76 12.55
N VAL A 86 -5.92 3.63 11.54
CA VAL A 86 -6.01 5.08 11.73
C VAL A 86 -7.26 5.47 12.50
N ARG A 87 -8.42 4.98 12.04
CA ARG A 87 -9.73 5.28 12.62
C ARG A 87 -10.07 4.40 13.82
N GLY A 88 -9.53 3.19 13.87
CA GLY A 88 -9.59 2.30 15.03
C GLY A 88 -8.67 2.72 16.16
N ASN A 89 -7.83 3.73 15.93
CA ASN A 89 -6.92 4.32 16.91
C ASN A 89 -5.98 3.28 17.54
N ALA A 90 -5.40 2.43 16.67
CA ALA A 90 -4.53 1.34 17.11
C ALA A 90 -3.32 1.17 16.18
N ILE A 91 -2.26 0.57 16.72
CA ILE A 91 -1.23 -0.11 15.94
C ILE A 91 -1.41 -1.60 16.22
N TYR A 92 -1.52 -2.39 15.16
CA TYR A 92 -1.61 -3.84 15.22
C TYR A 92 -0.29 -4.51 14.88
N ARG A 93 -0.15 -5.74 15.37
CA ARG A 93 0.96 -6.65 15.08
C ARG A 93 0.42 -7.91 14.43
N TRP A 94 1.08 -8.35 13.37
CA TRP A 94 0.92 -9.67 12.79
C TRP A 94 2.29 -10.36 12.70
N ALA A 95 2.36 -11.63 13.09
CA ALA A 95 3.54 -12.48 12.92
C ALA A 95 3.18 -13.71 12.08
N PRO A 96 4.13 -14.29 11.30
CA PRO A 96 3.86 -15.46 10.48
C PRO A 96 3.21 -16.61 11.27
N GLY A 97 2.07 -17.09 10.74
CA GLY A 97 1.29 -18.17 11.36
C GLY A 97 0.43 -17.78 12.57
N GLY A 98 0.48 -16.51 13.00
CA GLY A 98 -0.32 -16.01 14.11
C GLY A 98 -1.50 -15.12 13.69
N PRO A 99 -2.38 -14.76 14.63
CA PRO A 99 -3.44 -13.78 14.40
C PRO A 99 -2.91 -12.35 14.40
N VAL A 100 -3.70 -11.43 13.84
CA VAL A 100 -3.53 -9.99 14.07
C VAL A 100 -3.93 -9.67 15.52
N THR A 101 -3.06 -8.94 16.23
CA THR A 101 -3.30 -8.57 17.65
C THR A 101 -2.97 -7.09 17.87
N PRO A 102 -3.63 -6.40 18.81
CA PRO A 102 -3.25 -5.04 19.17
C PRO A 102 -1.81 -4.98 19.73
N PHE A 103 -1.03 -4.00 19.23
CA PHE A 103 0.30 -3.68 19.75
C PHE A 103 0.26 -2.42 20.63
N ILE A 104 -0.43 -1.37 20.14
CA ILE A 104 -0.75 -0.15 20.90
C ILE A 104 -2.22 0.18 20.67
N GLN A 105 -3.01 0.33 21.75
CA GLN A 105 -4.41 0.72 21.69
C GLN A 105 -4.87 1.31 23.04
N PRO A 106 -5.33 2.56 23.11
CA PRO A 106 -5.32 3.54 22.02
C PRO A 106 -3.91 4.09 21.72
N VAL A 107 -3.71 4.59 20.49
CA VAL A 107 -2.52 5.38 20.13
C VAL A 107 -2.62 6.78 20.72
N PHE A 108 -3.84 7.36 20.70
CA PHE A 108 -4.13 8.70 21.17
C PHE A 108 -5.48 8.75 21.92
N GLU A 109 -5.51 9.41 23.07
CA GLU A 109 -6.74 9.52 23.89
C GLU A 109 -7.86 10.36 23.24
N GLY A 110 -7.56 11.10 22.19
CA GLY A 110 -8.48 12.00 21.50
C GLY A 110 -9.18 11.44 20.25
N GLY A 111 -8.97 10.16 19.87
CA GLY A 111 -9.73 9.51 18.80
C GLY A 111 -8.93 9.03 17.60
N VAL A 112 -8.35 9.89 16.75
CA VAL A 112 -7.60 9.47 15.54
C VAL A 112 -6.21 8.99 15.93
N GLY A 113 -5.79 7.81 15.44
CA GLY A 113 -4.53 7.18 15.81
C GLY A 113 -3.32 7.61 14.97
N SER A 114 -2.49 6.61 14.65
CA SER A 114 -1.32 6.76 13.77
C SER A 114 -1.67 6.47 12.31
N ASN A 115 -0.75 6.86 11.41
CA ASN A 115 -0.77 6.51 9.99
C ASN A 115 0.56 5.83 9.62
N GLY A 116 1.45 6.43 8.85
CA GLY A 116 2.70 5.88 8.41
C GLY A 116 3.61 5.42 9.55
N LEU A 117 4.25 4.28 9.37
CA LEU A 117 5.25 3.71 10.26
C LEU A 117 6.53 3.42 9.49
N THR A 118 7.68 3.63 10.14
CA THR A 118 8.98 3.17 9.63
C THR A 118 9.92 2.84 10.80
N LEU A 119 11.10 2.30 10.51
CA LEU A 119 12.15 2.10 11.50
C LEU A 119 13.28 3.10 11.28
N ASP A 120 13.86 3.59 12.36
CA ASP A 120 15.11 4.34 12.27
C ASP A 120 16.33 3.40 12.22
N SER A 121 17.53 3.95 12.06
CA SER A 121 18.78 3.20 11.98
C SER A 121 19.14 2.40 13.25
N GLN A 122 18.42 2.61 14.35
CA GLN A 122 18.56 1.89 15.61
C GLN A 122 17.45 0.84 15.80
N GLY A 123 16.59 0.62 14.78
CA GLY A 123 15.47 -0.30 14.84
C GLY A 123 14.29 0.20 15.69
N ARG A 124 14.26 1.49 16.08
CA ARG A 124 13.15 2.08 16.83
C ARG A 124 12.00 2.44 15.88
N LEU A 125 10.77 2.25 16.35
CA LEU A 125 9.58 2.55 15.58
C LEU A 125 9.32 4.07 15.52
N MET A 126 9.28 4.61 14.31
CA MET A 126 8.86 5.97 14.02
C MET A 126 7.40 5.96 13.62
N ILE A 127 6.60 6.88 14.17
CA ILE A 127 5.14 6.87 14.09
C ILE A 127 4.63 8.24 13.68
N CYS A 128 3.94 8.33 12.54
CA CYS A 128 3.13 9.49 12.19
C CYS A 128 1.84 9.47 13.02
N GLU A 129 1.71 10.36 14.00
CA GLU A 129 0.54 10.45 14.87
C GLU A 129 -0.43 11.54 14.38
N HIS A 130 -1.54 11.15 13.76
CA HIS A 130 -2.56 12.10 13.32
C HIS A 130 -3.18 12.84 14.49
N GLY A 131 -3.55 12.15 15.57
CA GLY A 131 -4.22 12.75 16.72
C GLY A 131 -3.40 13.78 17.46
N LYS A 132 -2.08 13.57 17.61
CA LYS A 132 -1.15 14.52 18.24
C LYS A 132 -0.52 15.49 17.25
N ARG A 133 -0.70 15.25 15.93
CA ARG A 133 -0.13 16.10 14.88
C ARG A 133 1.41 16.19 14.97
N GLN A 134 2.05 15.01 15.08
CA GLN A 134 3.49 14.90 15.32
C GLN A 134 4.06 13.60 14.75
N ILE A 135 5.38 13.53 14.66
CA ILE A 135 6.11 12.26 14.55
C ILE A 135 6.66 11.93 15.92
N SER A 136 6.44 10.70 16.38
CA SER A 136 6.99 10.17 17.61
C SER A 136 7.84 8.94 17.37
N ARG A 137 8.58 8.52 18.38
CA ARG A 137 9.49 7.39 18.39
C ARG A 137 9.22 6.48 19.57
N LEU A 138 9.33 5.16 19.36
CA LEU A 138 9.19 4.13 20.39
C LEU A 138 10.29 3.06 20.24
N ALA A 139 10.97 2.73 21.33
CA ALA A 139 11.91 1.60 21.34
C ALA A 139 11.18 0.26 21.13
N LEU A 140 11.80 -0.67 20.38
CA LEU A 140 11.32 -2.02 20.18
C LEU A 140 12.29 -3.04 20.83
N PRO A 141 11.80 -4.15 21.43
CA PRO A 141 10.38 -4.41 21.73
C PRO A 141 9.77 -3.29 22.55
N LYS A 142 8.45 -3.14 22.58
CA LYS A 142 7.75 -2.01 23.21
C LYS A 142 8.26 -1.76 24.64
N GLU A 143 9.16 -0.78 24.78
CA GLU A 143 9.75 -0.37 26.04
C GLU A 143 9.63 1.16 26.23
N GLY A 144 9.23 1.58 27.42
CA GLY A 144 9.11 2.98 27.78
C GLY A 144 7.96 3.73 27.14
N GLU A 145 8.01 5.04 27.24
CA GLU A 145 7.04 5.97 26.67
C GLU A 145 7.47 6.40 25.25
N ARG A 146 6.48 6.79 24.44
CA ARG A 146 6.76 7.40 23.14
C ARG A 146 7.34 8.80 23.30
N GLU A 147 8.43 9.06 22.63
CA GLU A 147 9.09 10.37 22.58
C GLU A 147 8.60 11.16 21.37
N THR A 148 8.26 12.44 21.55
CA THR A 148 7.99 13.35 20.44
C THR A 148 9.30 13.68 19.74
N VAL A 149 9.37 13.44 18.43
CA VAL A 149 10.52 13.78 17.59
C VAL A 149 10.32 15.16 16.95
N VAL A 150 9.17 15.37 16.29
CA VAL A 150 8.82 16.66 15.71
C VAL A 150 7.30 16.83 15.64
N GLY A 151 6.80 18.02 15.96
CA GLY A 151 5.37 18.35 15.91
C GLY A 151 5.10 19.80 15.48
N LYS A 152 6.16 20.59 15.23
CA LYS A 152 6.02 22.01 14.86
C LYS A 152 7.00 22.40 13.77
N TYR A 153 6.54 23.26 12.88
CA TYR A 153 7.34 23.98 11.90
C TYR A 153 7.19 25.49 12.16
N GLU A 154 8.30 26.22 12.37
CA GLU A 154 8.30 27.66 12.67
C GLU A 154 7.33 28.07 13.81
N GLY A 155 7.25 27.23 14.85
CA GLY A 155 6.39 27.44 16.01
C GLY A 155 4.92 27.03 15.84
N LYS A 156 4.44 26.77 14.62
CA LYS A 156 3.10 26.29 14.29
C LYS A 156 3.05 24.77 14.33
N ARG A 157 1.93 24.19 14.78
CA ARG A 157 1.73 22.73 14.73
C ARG A 157 1.69 22.23 13.29
N LEU A 158 2.26 21.08 13.03
CA LEU A 158 2.07 20.35 11.77
C LEU A 158 0.59 20.05 11.54
N ASN A 159 0.19 19.75 10.30
CA ASN A 159 -1.20 19.39 10.00
C ASN A 159 -1.54 18.00 10.57
N SER A 160 -0.98 16.97 10.01
CA SER A 160 -1.02 15.57 10.48
C SER A 160 -0.04 14.74 9.69
N PRO A 161 1.23 14.59 10.12
CA PRO A 161 2.21 13.77 9.41
C PRO A 161 1.62 12.43 8.99
N ASN A 162 1.80 12.07 7.71
CA ASN A 162 1.08 10.96 7.10
C ASN A 162 1.98 9.77 6.79
N ASP A 163 2.96 9.92 5.90
CA ASP A 163 3.93 8.86 5.58
C ASP A 163 5.35 9.40 5.65
N LEU A 164 6.33 8.50 5.80
CA LEU A 164 7.71 8.87 6.12
C LEU A 164 8.72 7.85 5.60
N VAL A 165 9.91 8.35 5.22
CA VAL A 165 11.01 7.54 4.73
C VAL A 165 12.35 8.14 5.15
N TYR A 166 13.30 7.31 5.58
CA TYR A 166 14.67 7.73 5.80
C TYR A 166 15.49 7.67 4.50
N LYS A 167 16.32 8.68 4.30
CA LYS A 167 17.42 8.65 3.34
C LYS A 167 18.65 8.03 4.02
N SER A 168 19.55 7.42 3.26
CA SER A 168 20.74 6.72 3.79
C SER A 168 21.68 7.61 4.62
N ASP A 169 21.61 8.93 4.42
CA ASP A 169 22.36 9.93 5.21
C ASP A 169 21.71 10.26 6.57
N GLY A 170 20.58 9.61 6.90
CA GLY A 170 19.87 9.74 8.16
C GLY A 170 18.82 10.85 8.21
N TRP A 171 18.62 11.63 7.14
CA TRP A 171 17.52 12.58 7.06
C TRP A 171 16.18 11.84 6.94
N LEU A 172 15.19 12.28 7.73
CA LEU A 172 13.81 11.77 7.68
C LEU A 172 12.95 12.68 6.80
N TYR A 173 12.44 12.15 5.70
CA TYR A 173 11.49 12.84 4.81
C TYR A 173 10.08 12.39 5.15
N PHE A 174 9.12 13.34 5.18
CA PHE A 174 7.73 13.01 5.48
C PHE A 174 6.75 13.98 4.82
N THR A 175 5.51 13.54 4.72
CA THR A 175 4.38 14.31 4.18
C THR A 175 3.45 14.76 5.32
N ASP A 176 2.83 15.95 5.16
CA ASP A 176 1.98 16.55 6.19
C ASP A 176 0.65 17.09 5.62
N PRO A 177 -0.22 16.19 5.10
CA PRO A 177 -1.58 16.53 4.68
C PRO A 177 -2.51 16.71 5.90
N PRO A 178 -3.76 17.21 5.72
CA PRO A 178 -4.63 17.55 6.84
C PRO A 178 -5.55 16.41 7.32
N TYR A 179 -5.28 15.13 6.99
CA TYR A 179 -6.21 14.02 7.25
C TYR A 179 -6.49 13.72 8.74
N GLY A 180 -5.61 14.18 9.64
CA GLY A 180 -5.83 14.11 11.08
C GLY A 180 -6.72 15.23 11.64
N LEU A 181 -7.07 16.22 10.81
CA LEU A 181 -7.96 17.33 11.16
C LEU A 181 -9.40 17.01 10.76
N ALA A 182 -10.37 17.25 11.65
CA ALA A 182 -11.76 16.85 11.46
C ALA A 182 -12.43 17.48 10.23
N LYS A 183 -12.01 18.71 9.86
CA LYS A 183 -12.53 19.46 8.71
C LYS A 183 -11.47 19.70 7.63
N LEU A 184 -10.40 18.88 7.63
CA LEU A 184 -9.30 18.98 6.67
C LEU A 184 -8.75 20.41 6.57
N GLU A 185 -8.67 20.95 5.35
CA GLU A 185 -8.16 22.31 5.09
C GLU A 185 -8.98 23.42 5.75
N GLU A 186 -10.26 23.19 6.01
CA GLU A 186 -11.20 24.12 6.64
C GLU A 186 -11.23 24.02 8.18
N ASP A 187 -10.35 23.19 8.76
CA ASP A 187 -10.35 22.96 10.19
C ASP A 187 -9.82 24.19 10.95
N PRO A 188 -10.57 24.73 11.94
CA PRO A 188 -10.14 25.89 12.74
C PRO A 188 -8.88 25.62 13.59
N GLU A 189 -8.57 24.36 13.86
CA GLU A 189 -7.36 23.94 14.57
C GLU A 189 -6.12 23.86 13.66
N ARG A 190 -6.27 24.11 12.36
CA ARG A 190 -5.18 24.11 11.39
C ARG A 190 -4.32 25.33 11.56
N ASP A 191 -3.00 25.13 11.83
CA ASP A 191 -2.04 26.24 12.05
C ASP A 191 -1.28 26.59 10.76
N LEU A 192 -0.97 25.58 9.90
CA LEU A 192 -0.30 25.77 8.61
C LEU A 192 -1.33 25.98 7.50
N ASP A 193 -1.14 26.96 6.64
CA ASP A 193 -2.03 27.28 5.51
C ASP A 193 -1.68 26.50 4.22
N PHE A 194 -0.79 25.50 4.31
CA PHE A 194 -0.36 24.63 3.23
C PHE A 194 -0.22 23.18 3.71
N ASN A 195 -0.11 22.26 2.77
CA ASN A 195 0.26 20.86 3.01
C ASN A 195 1.70 20.66 2.51
N GLY A 196 2.59 20.16 3.37
CA GLY A 196 4.02 20.17 3.10
C GLY A 196 4.63 18.79 2.85
N ILE A 197 5.73 18.80 2.10
CA ILE A 197 6.75 17.76 2.11
C ILE A 197 7.92 18.36 2.90
N PHE A 198 8.30 17.67 3.97
CA PHE A 198 9.34 18.13 4.90
C PHE A 198 10.49 17.14 4.98
N ARG A 199 11.63 17.63 5.50
CA ARG A 199 12.69 16.75 6.01
C ARG A 199 13.22 17.23 7.36
N LEU A 200 13.56 16.27 8.21
CA LEU A 200 14.13 16.48 9.53
C LEU A 200 15.57 15.98 9.55
N SER A 201 16.49 16.81 10.10
CA SER A 201 17.91 16.45 10.20
C SER A 201 18.17 15.25 11.12
N PRO A 202 19.28 14.52 10.93
CA PRO A 202 19.63 13.36 11.76
C PRO A 202 19.79 13.67 13.26
N ASP A 203 20.14 14.92 13.61
CA ASP A 203 20.23 15.40 14.99
C ASP A 203 18.91 15.97 15.54
N GLU A 204 17.84 15.88 14.74
CA GLU A 204 16.45 16.28 15.06
C GLU A 204 16.27 17.77 15.38
N LYS A 205 17.25 18.62 15.01
CA LYS A 205 17.19 20.06 15.33
C LYS A 205 16.69 20.94 14.21
N THR A 206 16.80 20.48 12.97
CA THR A 206 16.46 21.27 11.79
C THR A 206 15.34 20.61 11.03
N LEU A 207 14.17 21.26 10.99
CA LEU A 207 13.05 20.89 10.15
C LEU A 207 12.98 21.83 8.94
N GLU A 208 13.02 21.30 7.74
CA GLU A 208 12.98 22.05 6.50
C GLU A 208 11.74 21.72 5.68
N LEU A 209 11.06 22.74 5.18
CA LEU A 209 10.02 22.59 4.16
C LEU A 209 10.70 22.46 2.79
N LEU A 210 10.42 21.36 2.10
CA LEU A 210 10.97 21.06 0.78
C LEU A 210 10.05 21.46 -0.37
N ASN A 211 8.74 21.20 -0.20
CA ASN A 211 7.72 21.51 -1.21
C ASN A 211 6.36 21.70 -0.54
N ARG A 212 5.50 22.56 -1.10
CA ARG A 212 4.11 22.81 -0.66
C ARG A 212 3.13 22.95 -1.82
N ASP A 213 3.52 22.52 -3.03
CA ASP A 213 2.71 22.71 -4.23
C ASP A 213 1.71 21.56 -4.44
N GLN A 214 1.92 20.41 -3.77
CA GLN A 214 0.96 19.32 -3.79
C GLN A 214 -0.24 19.62 -2.88
N THR A 215 -1.44 19.34 -3.38
CA THR A 215 -2.67 19.61 -2.62
C THR A 215 -2.83 18.68 -1.43
N ARG A 216 -2.46 17.38 -1.58
CA ARG A 216 -2.53 16.38 -0.51
C ARG A 216 -1.40 15.36 -0.64
N PRO A 217 -0.15 15.75 -0.34
CA PRO A 217 0.98 14.84 -0.35
C PRO A 217 0.75 13.70 0.63
N ASN A 218 1.03 12.44 0.20
CA ASN A 218 0.73 11.25 0.97
C ASN A 218 1.92 10.27 0.94
N GLY A 219 1.81 9.09 0.35
CA GLY A 219 2.88 8.11 0.26
C GLY A 219 4.17 8.69 -0.29
N ILE A 220 5.31 8.31 0.28
CA ILE A 220 6.63 8.86 -0.02
C ILE A 220 7.69 7.76 -0.09
N GLY A 221 8.61 7.83 -1.06
CA GLY A 221 9.68 6.84 -1.23
C GLY A 221 10.77 7.30 -2.17
N PHE A 222 12.00 6.87 -1.90
CA PHE A 222 13.16 7.13 -2.75
C PHE A 222 13.37 6.05 -3.80
N SER A 223 13.91 6.44 -4.97
CA SER A 223 14.56 5.49 -5.88
C SER A 223 15.74 4.80 -5.18
N PRO A 224 16.16 3.59 -5.63
CA PRO A 224 17.26 2.86 -5.00
C PRO A 224 18.60 3.61 -4.95
N ASP A 225 18.83 4.53 -5.88
CA ASP A 225 20.00 5.42 -5.91
C ASP A 225 19.79 6.73 -5.15
N GLU A 226 18.62 6.91 -4.53
CA GLU A 226 18.19 8.08 -3.77
C GLU A 226 18.24 9.42 -4.52
N LYS A 227 18.29 9.38 -5.86
CA LYS A 227 18.31 10.58 -6.71
C LYS A 227 16.93 11.06 -7.12
N THR A 228 15.89 10.26 -6.89
CA THR A 228 14.50 10.62 -7.13
C THR A 228 13.67 10.35 -5.90
N LEU A 229 12.88 11.34 -5.49
CA LEU A 229 11.84 11.17 -4.47
C LEU A 229 10.48 11.11 -5.16
N TYR A 230 9.73 10.05 -4.91
CA TYR A 230 8.35 9.90 -5.37
C TYR A 230 7.38 10.26 -4.25
N VAL A 231 6.34 11.02 -4.60
CA VAL A 231 5.28 11.40 -3.64
C VAL A 231 3.92 11.26 -4.30
N ALA A 232 3.03 10.49 -3.67
CA ALA A 232 1.63 10.39 -4.08
C ALA A 232 0.85 11.64 -3.70
N ASN A 233 -0.17 11.99 -4.49
CA ASN A 233 -1.11 13.06 -4.18
C ASN A 233 -2.53 12.51 -4.11
N SER A 234 -3.10 12.43 -2.91
CA SER A 234 -4.40 11.82 -2.60
C SER A 234 -5.56 12.81 -2.73
N ASP A 235 -5.55 13.65 -3.74
CA ASP A 235 -6.63 14.59 -4.03
C ASP A 235 -7.53 14.05 -5.14
N ASN A 236 -8.85 13.97 -4.91
CA ASN A 236 -9.80 13.50 -5.94
C ASN A 236 -9.74 14.30 -7.25
N ALA A 237 -9.38 15.58 -7.18
CA ALA A 237 -9.24 16.45 -8.34
C ALA A 237 -7.85 16.32 -9.03
N LYS A 238 -6.89 15.69 -8.35
CA LYS A 238 -5.50 15.51 -8.83
C LYS A 238 -4.93 14.18 -8.28
N LYS A 239 -5.44 13.06 -8.78
CA LYS A 239 -4.97 11.71 -8.42
C LYS A 239 -3.70 11.40 -9.21
N LEU A 240 -2.53 11.62 -8.63
CA LEU A 240 -1.28 11.47 -9.35
C LEU A 240 -0.11 11.10 -8.43
N TRP A 241 0.96 10.60 -9.03
CA TRP A 241 2.27 10.49 -8.40
C TRP A 241 3.20 11.53 -9.01
N MET A 242 3.95 12.23 -8.15
CA MET A 242 5.00 13.17 -8.52
C MET A 242 6.37 12.52 -8.34
N ALA A 243 7.33 12.96 -9.15
CA ALA A 243 8.74 12.65 -8.99
C ALA A 243 9.54 13.96 -8.88
N TYR A 244 10.46 14.01 -7.96
CA TYR A 244 11.36 15.14 -7.72
C TYR A 244 12.80 14.68 -7.82
N ASP A 245 13.66 15.45 -8.45
CA ASP A 245 15.10 15.23 -8.39
C ASP A 245 15.60 15.63 -6.99
N VAL A 246 16.43 14.77 -6.40
CA VAL A 246 17.05 15.01 -5.09
C VAL A 246 18.47 15.51 -5.33
N THR A 247 18.74 16.73 -4.88
CA THR A 247 20.05 17.35 -4.99
C THR A 247 21.06 16.74 -4.01
N ASP A 248 22.35 16.99 -4.21
CA ASP A 248 23.41 16.47 -3.33
C ASP A 248 23.25 16.93 -1.86
N ASP A 249 22.66 18.12 -1.64
CA ASP A 249 22.30 18.62 -0.30
C ASP A 249 20.91 18.15 0.17
N GLY A 250 20.23 17.27 -0.59
CA GLY A 250 18.96 16.63 -0.26
C GLY A 250 17.73 17.53 -0.44
N LYS A 251 17.82 18.65 -1.17
CA LYS A 251 16.66 19.46 -1.58
C LYS A 251 15.92 18.80 -2.72
N LEU A 252 14.71 19.27 -2.99
CA LEU A 252 13.88 18.80 -4.11
C LEU A 252 13.86 19.83 -5.23
N GLU A 253 14.16 19.38 -6.44
CA GLU A 253 14.12 20.18 -7.66
C GLU A 253 13.36 19.45 -8.76
N ASN A 254 13.07 20.14 -9.88
CA ASN A 254 12.50 19.57 -11.10
C ASN A 254 11.28 18.68 -10.85
N GLY A 255 10.37 19.11 -9.97
CA GLY A 255 9.12 18.39 -9.70
C GLY A 255 8.34 18.16 -10.99
N ARG A 256 8.02 16.89 -11.30
CA ARG A 256 7.31 16.47 -12.48
C ARG A 256 6.24 15.45 -12.16
N MET A 257 5.16 15.47 -12.90
CA MET A 257 4.14 14.42 -12.86
C MET A 257 4.79 13.12 -13.36
N PHE A 258 4.77 12.08 -12.48
CA PHE A 258 5.24 10.75 -12.84
C PHE A 258 4.15 9.95 -13.53
N TYR A 259 2.94 9.94 -12.95
CA TYR A 259 1.77 9.31 -13.56
C TYR A 259 0.47 9.93 -13.04
N ASP A 260 -0.55 10.07 -13.91
CA ASP A 260 -1.84 10.67 -13.60
C ASP A 260 -2.97 9.65 -13.80
N VAL A 261 -3.75 9.43 -12.75
CA VAL A 261 -4.94 8.58 -12.72
C VAL A 261 -6.19 9.37 -12.34
N THR A 262 -6.19 10.70 -12.54
CA THR A 262 -7.32 11.57 -12.20
C THR A 262 -8.61 11.16 -12.90
N SER A 263 -8.50 10.63 -14.14
CA SER A 263 -9.64 10.15 -14.91
C SER A 263 -10.20 8.80 -14.46
N GLU A 264 -9.48 8.07 -13.60
CA GLU A 264 -9.94 6.78 -13.10
C GLU A 264 -11.15 6.96 -12.18
N THR A 265 -12.21 6.17 -12.45
CA THR A 265 -13.47 6.20 -11.70
C THR A 265 -13.59 5.07 -10.67
N VAL A 266 -12.70 4.09 -10.75
CA VAL A 266 -12.62 3.01 -9.75
C VAL A 266 -12.21 3.59 -8.40
N GLU A 267 -12.75 3.03 -7.32
CA GLU A 267 -12.45 3.47 -5.96
C GLU A 267 -10.96 3.36 -5.63
N GLY A 268 -10.43 4.34 -4.93
CA GLY A 268 -9.03 4.44 -4.51
C GLY A 268 -8.38 5.74 -4.95
N LEU A 269 -7.33 6.11 -4.25
CA LEU A 269 -6.51 7.30 -4.51
C LEU A 269 -5.05 6.88 -4.52
N PRO A 270 -4.16 7.61 -5.21
CA PRO A 270 -2.73 7.50 -4.95
C PRO A 270 -2.45 7.75 -3.49
N ASP A 271 -1.93 6.73 -2.78
CA ASP A 271 -1.75 6.73 -1.33
C ASP A 271 -0.36 6.17 -1.00
N GLY A 272 -0.19 5.24 -0.09
CA GLY A 272 1.11 4.69 0.24
C GLY A 272 1.87 4.08 -0.94
N LEU A 273 3.19 4.17 -0.93
CA LEU A 273 4.04 3.62 -1.99
C LEU A 273 5.37 3.07 -1.46
N LYS A 274 5.93 2.10 -2.16
CA LYS A 274 7.29 1.58 -1.95
C LYS A 274 7.94 1.26 -3.30
N LEU A 275 9.25 1.15 -3.32
CA LEU A 275 10.01 0.76 -4.51
C LEU A 275 10.66 -0.62 -4.32
N ASP A 276 11.01 -1.28 -5.43
CA ASP A 276 11.87 -2.46 -5.41
C ASP A 276 13.33 -2.07 -5.72
N LYS A 277 14.25 -3.04 -5.61
CA LYS A 277 15.68 -2.85 -5.88
C LYS A 277 15.99 -2.45 -7.34
N ASN A 278 15.06 -2.72 -8.27
CA ASN A 278 15.19 -2.35 -9.68
C ASN A 278 14.63 -0.96 -9.97
N GLY A 279 14.04 -0.28 -8.95
CA GLY A 279 13.42 1.03 -9.06
C GLY A 279 11.98 1.00 -9.57
N ASN A 280 11.34 -0.17 -9.67
CA ASN A 280 9.91 -0.20 -9.95
C ASN A 280 9.13 0.36 -8.76
N LEU A 281 8.15 1.21 -9.04
CA LEU A 281 7.31 1.81 -8.01
C LEU A 281 6.03 0.99 -7.83
N TYR A 282 5.70 0.67 -6.59
CA TYR A 282 4.47 0.01 -6.15
C TYR A 282 3.64 1.05 -5.40
N GLY A 283 2.73 1.71 -6.08
CA GLY A 283 1.88 2.76 -5.51
C GLY A 283 0.44 2.29 -5.39
N THR A 284 -0.16 2.42 -4.20
CA THR A 284 -1.60 2.18 -4.07
C THR A 284 -2.38 3.26 -4.80
N GLY A 285 -3.49 2.88 -5.40
CA GLY A 285 -4.28 3.78 -6.26
C GLY A 285 -5.65 3.19 -6.58
N PRO A 286 -6.35 3.74 -7.58
CA PRO A 286 -7.65 3.25 -8.00
C PRO A 286 -7.65 1.73 -8.27
N GLY A 287 -8.42 0.98 -7.49
CA GLY A 287 -8.62 -0.46 -7.66
C GLY A 287 -7.47 -1.38 -7.22
N GLY A 288 -6.28 -0.87 -6.81
CA GLY A 288 -5.20 -1.78 -6.44
C GLY A 288 -3.84 -1.11 -6.22
N VAL A 289 -2.79 -1.92 -6.20
CA VAL A 289 -1.39 -1.49 -6.20
C VAL A 289 -0.91 -1.41 -7.65
N TRP A 290 -0.68 -0.22 -8.13
CA TRP A 290 -0.14 0.07 -9.46
C TRP A 290 1.37 -0.15 -9.46
N VAL A 291 1.86 -0.91 -10.42
CA VAL A 291 3.28 -1.17 -10.57
C VAL A 291 3.81 -0.47 -11.81
N PHE A 292 4.78 0.40 -11.60
CA PHE A 292 5.40 1.18 -12.67
C PHE A 292 6.88 0.84 -12.80
N SER A 293 7.39 0.82 -14.02
CA SER A 293 8.82 0.84 -14.27
C SER A 293 9.44 2.21 -13.93
N PRO A 294 10.77 2.31 -13.77
CA PRO A 294 11.45 3.56 -13.40
C PRO A 294 11.19 4.72 -14.37
N ASP A 295 10.89 4.42 -15.64
CA ASP A 295 10.54 5.41 -16.69
C ASP A 295 9.05 5.81 -16.71
N GLY A 296 8.25 5.32 -15.73
CA GLY A 296 6.84 5.68 -15.55
C GLY A 296 5.86 4.88 -16.39
N LYS A 297 6.28 3.75 -16.98
CA LYS A 297 5.35 2.88 -17.70
C LYS A 297 4.55 2.03 -16.74
N HIS A 298 3.23 2.03 -16.85
CA HIS A 298 2.36 1.15 -16.08
C HIS A 298 2.52 -0.30 -16.55
N LEU A 299 3.04 -1.17 -15.67
CA LEU A 299 3.29 -2.58 -15.96
C LEU A 299 2.08 -3.45 -15.67
N GLY A 300 1.37 -3.16 -14.60
CA GLY A 300 0.19 -3.89 -14.15
C GLY A 300 -0.29 -3.44 -12.79
N THR A 301 -1.40 -4.04 -12.31
CA THR A 301 -1.99 -3.69 -11.02
C THR A 301 -2.28 -4.95 -10.22
N ILE A 302 -1.84 -5.00 -8.96
CA ILE A 302 -2.17 -6.04 -8.00
C ILE A 302 -3.45 -5.60 -7.29
N GLN A 303 -4.51 -6.41 -7.37
CA GLN A 303 -5.86 -6.05 -6.95
C GLN A 303 -6.35 -7.01 -5.85
N PRO A 304 -6.03 -6.76 -4.56
CA PRO A 304 -6.63 -7.50 -3.47
C PRO A 304 -8.15 -7.27 -3.42
N GLU A 305 -8.87 -8.11 -2.67
CA GLU A 305 -10.33 -8.01 -2.51
C GLU A 305 -10.80 -6.62 -2.04
N GLN A 306 -10.01 -5.94 -1.22
CA GLN A 306 -10.28 -4.58 -0.72
C GLN A 306 -9.25 -3.61 -1.29
N VAL A 307 -9.68 -2.36 -1.52
CA VAL A 307 -8.80 -1.30 -2.05
C VAL A 307 -7.66 -1.01 -1.07
N PRO A 308 -6.40 -1.16 -1.50
CA PRO A 308 -5.24 -0.93 -0.62
C PRO A 308 -5.00 0.56 -0.40
N ALA A 309 -4.51 0.90 0.79
CA ALA A 309 -4.08 2.23 1.18
C ALA A 309 -2.55 2.34 1.24
N ASN A 310 -1.83 1.28 1.68
CA ASN A 310 -0.38 1.31 1.76
C ASN A 310 0.24 -0.07 1.55
N VAL A 311 1.56 -0.11 1.32
CA VAL A 311 2.32 -1.34 1.10
C VAL A 311 3.64 -1.34 1.86
N ALA A 312 4.16 -2.54 2.18
CA ALA A 312 5.51 -2.72 2.73
C ALA A 312 6.12 -4.02 2.24
N TRP A 313 7.42 -4.01 2.04
CA TRP A 313 8.22 -5.21 1.83
C TRP A 313 8.53 -5.88 3.16
N GLY A 314 8.51 -7.19 3.18
CA GLY A 314 8.85 -7.96 4.38
C GLY A 314 9.46 -9.32 4.09
N ASP A 315 9.60 -10.15 5.11
CA ASP A 315 10.20 -11.48 5.08
C ASP A 315 11.61 -11.47 4.45
N ASP A 316 11.77 -12.09 3.29
CA ASP A 316 13.01 -12.16 2.52
C ASP A 316 13.16 -11.02 1.49
N GLY A 317 12.31 -9.98 1.58
CA GLY A 317 12.23 -8.88 0.61
C GLY A 317 11.35 -9.18 -0.59
N LYS A 318 10.78 -10.39 -0.71
CA LYS A 318 9.92 -10.79 -1.84
C LYS A 318 8.43 -10.75 -1.52
N THR A 319 8.06 -10.68 -0.25
CA THR A 319 6.67 -10.57 0.16
C THR A 319 6.27 -9.10 0.25
N LEU A 320 5.27 -8.71 -0.55
CA LEU A 320 4.62 -7.40 -0.46
C LEU A 320 3.38 -7.52 0.42
N TYR A 321 3.37 -6.83 1.55
CA TYR A 321 2.22 -6.67 2.41
C TYR A 321 1.40 -5.46 1.96
N MET A 322 0.08 -5.57 2.05
CA MET A 322 -0.88 -4.54 1.64
C MET A 322 -1.87 -4.32 2.78
N THR A 323 -1.91 -3.12 3.32
CA THR A 323 -3.01 -2.66 4.18
C THR A 323 -4.13 -2.16 3.29
N ALA A 324 -5.34 -2.71 3.45
CA ALA A 324 -6.45 -2.47 2.55
C ALA A 324 -7.77 -2.41 3.33
N ARG A 325 -8.36 -1.23 3.42
CA ARG A 325 -9.61 -0.97 4.14
C ARG A 325 -9.59 -1.58 5.56
N THR A 326 -10.30 -2.69 5.76
CA THR A 326 -10.44 -3.37 7.05
C THR A 326 -9.47 -4.54 7.22
N GLY A 327 -8.64 -4.82 6.20
CA GLY A 327 -7.85 -6.05 6.10
C GLY A 327 -6.36 -5.84 5.92
N LEU A 328 -5.62 -6.91 6.18
CA LEU A 328 -4.21 -7.07 5.87
C LEU A 328 -4.06 -8.19 4.86
N TYR A 329 -3.33 -7.94 3.79
CA TYR A 329 -3.07 -8.89 2.70
C TYR A 329 -1.58 -9.04 2.43
N ARG A 330 -1.20 -10.11 1.73
CA ARG A 330 0.15 -10.28 1.18
C ARG A 330 0.13 -10.98 -0.19
N ILE A 331 1.19 -10.76 -0.93
CA ILE A 331 1.54 -11.49 -2.16
C ILE A 331 3.05 -11.70 -2.20
N THR A 332 3.49 -12.88 -2.63
CA THR A 332 4.90 -13.14 -2.91
C THR A 332 5.21 -12.83 -4.37
N LEU A 333 6.28 -12.09 -4.62
CA LEU A 333 6.70 -11.60 -5.92
C LEU A 333 8.08 -12.16 -6.30
N ASN A 334 8.41 -12.12 -7.58
CA ASN A 334 9.77 -12.36 -8.07
C ASN A 334 10.67 -11.13 -7.87
N ALA A 335 10.08 -9.94 -7.79
CA ALA A 335 10.79 -8.70 -7.44
C ALA A 335 11.24 -8.71 -5.98
N GLU A 336 12.26 -7.92 -5.68
CA GLU A 336 12.84 -7.83 -4.34
C GLU A 336 12.86 -6.36 -3.88
N GLY A 337 12.21 -6.06 -2.78
CA GLY A 337 12.24 -4.75 -2.13
C GLY A 337 13.53 -4.49 -1.35
N PRO A 338 13.82 -3.22 -1.04
CA PRO A 338 14.88 -2.88 -0.10
C PRO A 338 14.51 -3.47 1.27
N MET A 339 15.53 -3.94 1.95
CA MET A 339 15.39 -4.47 3.31
C MET A 339 15.78 -3.34 4.29
N LEU A 340 14.83 -2.86 5.11
CA LEU A 340 15.10 -1.89 6.18
C LEU A 340 15.95 -2.52 7.28
#